data_5cd67d7f341437977041c61ca33bced2
#
_entry.id   5cd67d7f341437977041c61ca33bced2
#
_cell.length_a   1.000
_cell.length_b   1.000
_cell.length_c   1.000
_cell.angle_alpha   90.00
_cell.angle_beta   90.00
_cell.angle_gamma   90.00
#
_symmetry.space_group_name_H-M   'P 1'
#
loop_
_entity.id
_entity.type
_entity.pdbx_description
1 polymer ?
#
loop_
_entity_poly.entity_id
_entity_poly.type
_entity_poly.pdbx_seq_one_letter_code
_entity_poly.pdbx_strand_id
1 'polypeptide(L)'
;MLILLLMMATAFMGYVLPWGQMSFWGATVITNLFSAIPLVGESIVTWLWGGFSVDNSTLNRFFSLHFVLPFVIVGVVILHLVALHRFGSNNPIGIDVKGTQDTLPFNPYYTIKDLFGLGVFLTIFAAAVFFFPNFMGHPDNYICLLYTSPSPRDSSP
;
A
#
# COMPACT_ATOMS: atom_id res chain seq x y z
N MET A 1 0.48 12.90 4.76
CA MET A 1 -0.34 12.60 3.55
C MET A 1 0.45 11.83 2.50
N LEU A 2 1.61 12.31 2.02
CA LEU A 2 2.37 11.62 0.95
C LEU A 2 2.71 10.17 1.28
N ILE A 3 3.21 9.87 2.49
CA ILE A 3 3.51 8.48 2.92
C ILE A 3 2.26 7.60 2.83
N LEU A 4 1.12 8.08 3.29
CA LEU A 4 -0.14 7.34 3.22
C LEU A 4 -0.53 6.99 1.77
N LEU A 5 -0.45 7.97 0.87
CA LEU A 5 -0.77 7.74 -0.55
C LEU A 5 0.20 6.74 -1.20
N LEU A 6 1.49 6.83 -0.90
CA LEU A 6 2.49 5.87 -1.39
C LEU A 6 2.26 4.47 -0.84
N MET A 7 1.87 4.34 0.43
CA MET A 7 1.52 3.04 1.03
C MET A 7 0.28 2.44 0.38
N MET A 8 -0.77 3.23 0.14
CA MET A 8 -1.98 2.78 -0.54
C MET A 8 -1.67 2.31 -1.97
N ALA A 9 -0.87 3.08 -2.72
CA ALA A 9 -0.44 2.72 -4.07
C ALA A 9 0.39 1.42 -4.05
N THR A 10 1.33 1.29 -3.10
CA THR A 10 2.15 0.09 -2.96
C THR A 10 1.30 -1.14 -2.65
N ALA A 11 0.36 -1.02 -1.70
CA ALA A 11 -0.54 -2.10 -1.32
C ALA A 11 -1.43 -2.54 -2.50
N PHE A 12 -2.02 -1.57 -3.22
CA PHE A 12 -2.85 -1.85 -4.39
C PHE A 12 -2.07 -2.59 -5.48
N MET A 13 -0.90 -2.08 -5.85
CA MET A 13 -0.06 -2.75 -6.86
C MET A 13 0.35 -4.16 -6.41
N GLY A 14 0.67 -4.36 -5.12
CA GLY A 14 0.99 -5.67 -4.56
C GLY A 14 -0.16 -6.66 -4.65
N TYR A 15 -1.41 -6.20 -4.45
CA TYR A 15 -2.58 -7.07 -4.59
C TYR A 15 -2.84 -7.51 -6.04
N VAL A 16 -2.40 -6.73 -7.02
CA VAL A 16 -2.52 -7.09 -8.45
C VAL A 16 -1.54 -8.20 -8.84
N LEU A 17 -0.38 -8.32 -8.18
CA LEU A 17 0.70 -9.23 -8.58
C LEU A 17 0.33 -10.72 -8.58
N PRO A 18 -0.52 -11.27 -7.70
CA PRO A 18 -0.95 -12.66 -7.77
C PRO A 18 -1.66 -13.02 -9.08
N TRP A 19 -2.18 -12.03 -9.80
CA TRP A 19 -2.78 -12.16 -11.12
C TRP A 19 -3.95 -13.16 -11.19
N GLY A 20 -4.68 -13.31 -10.07
CA GLY A 20 -5.93 -14.07 -10.05
C GLY A 20 -7.13 -13.23 -10.47
N GLN A 21 -8.34 -13.80 -10.39
CA GLN A 21 -9.59 -13.13 -10.79
C GLN A 21 -9.80 -11.79 -10.07
N MET A 22 -9.65 -11.77 -8.75
CA MET A 22 -9.83 -10.53 -7.97
C MET A 22 -8.76 -9.49 -8.27
N SER A 23 -7.51 -9.92 -8.48
CA SER A 23 -6.40 -9.03 -8.82
C SER A 23 -6.61 -8.35 -10.17
N PHE A 24 -6.96 -9.11 -11.19
CA PHE A 24 -7.16 -8.61 -12.54
C PHE A 24 -8.36 -7.66 -12.64
N TRP A 25 -9.51 -8.08 -12.15
CA TRP A 25 -10.71 -7.27 -12.22
C TRP A 25 -10.64 -6.06 -11.29
N GLY A 26 -10.01 -6.20 -10.13
CA GLY A 26 -9.72 -5.08 -9.25
C GLY A 26 -8.80 -4.05 -9.90
N ALA A 27 -7.74 -4.49 -10.59
CA ALA A 27 -6.88 -3.60 -11.36
C ALA A 27 -7.65 -2.88 -12.46
N THR A 28 -8.45 -3.60 -13.23
CA THR A 28 -9.25 -3.04 -14.33
C THR A 28 -10.18 -1.95 -13.84
N VAL A 29 -10.96 -2.22 -12.79
CA VAL A 29 -11.95 -1.27 -12.26
C VAL A 29 -11.25 -0.04 -11.65
N ILE A 30 -10.28 -0.25 -10.77
CA ILE A 30 -9.64 0.86 -10.03
C ILE A 30 -8.82 1.75 -10.96
N THR A 31 -8.09 1.17 -11.90
CA THR A 31 -7.30 1.98 -12.84
C THR A 31 -8.20 2.71 -13.85
N ASN A 32 -9.32 2.11 -14.23
CA ASN A 32 -10.28 2.78 -15.13
C ASN A 32 -10.96 4.00 -14.48
N LEU A 33 -10.98 4.13 -13.16
CA LEU A 33 -11.50 5.34 -12.50
C LEU A 33 -10.73 6.60 -12.92
N PHE A 34 -9.46 6.49 -13.32
CA PHE A 34 -8.70 7.62 -13.83
C PHE A 34 -9.27 8.18 -15.16
N SER A 35 -10.04 7.39 -15.93
CA SER A 35 -10.70 7.86 -17.15
C SER A 35 -11.71 8.97 -16.88
N ALA A 36 -12.22 9.10 -15.67
CA ALA A 36 -13.13 10.18 -15.27
C ALA A 36 -12.45 11.56 -15.20
N ILE A 37 -11.12 11.64 -15.27
CA ILE A 37 -10.39 12.91 -15.28
C ILE A 37 -10.58 13.57 -16.67
N PRO A 38 -11.19 14.78 -16.75
CA PRO A 38 -11.43 15.43 -18.02
C PRO A 38 -10.13 15.64 -18.81
N LEU A 39 -10.19 15.50 -20.13
CA LEU A 39 -9.14 15.74 -21.11
C LEU A 39 -7.97 14.74 -21.11
N VAL A 40 -7.52 14.25 -19.96
CA VAL A 40 -6.31 13.44 -19.84
C VAL A 40 -6.55 12.03 -19.33
N GLY A 41 -7.74 11.73 -18.83
CA GLY A 41 -8.05 10.47 -18.13
C GLY A 41 -7.77 9.24 -18.96
N GLU A 42 -8.26 9.17 -20.19
CA GLU A 42 -8.03 8.04 -21.10
C GLU A 42 -6.54 7.84 -21.43
N SER A 43 -5.81 8.94 -21.62
CA SER A 43 -4.37 8.89 -21.86
C SER A 43 -3.62 8.33 -20.64
N ILE A 44 -4.04 8.70 -19.42
CA ILE A 44 -3.47 8.16 -18.17
C ILE A 44 -3.76 6.67 -18.06
N VAL A 45 -4.99 6.24 -18.33
CA VAL A 45 -5.36 4.82 -18.26
C VAL A 45 -4.57 4.00 -19.27
N THR A 46 -4.50 4.43 -20.53
CA THR A 46 -3.74 3.76 -21.60
C THR A 46 -2.25 3.69 -21.25
N TRP A 47 -1.70 4.79 -20.72
CA TRP A 47 -0.33 4.80 -20.25
C TRP A 47 -0.12 3.84 -19.07
N LEU A 48 -1.04 3.80 -18.11
CA LEU A 48 -0.93 2.96 -16.93
C LEU A 48 -1.01 1.46 -17.29
N TRP A 49 -1.91 1.09 -18.20
CA TRP A 49 -2.04 -0.27 -18.70
C TRP A 49 -0.89 -0.68 -19.62
N GLY A 50 -0.32 0.27 -20.36
CA GLY A 50 0.66 -0.01 -21.40
C GLY A 50 0.06 -0.57 -22.68
N GLY A 51 -1.22 -0.32 -22.88
CA GLY A 51 -2.03 -0.78 -23.99
C GLY A 51 -3.48 -0.36 -23.80
N PHE A 52 -4.39 -1.01 -24.51
CA PHE A 52 -5.82 -0.69 -24.47
C PHE A 52 -6.61 -1.52 -23.43
N SER A 53 -5.94 -2.43 -22.73
CA SER A 53 -6.51 -3.26 -21.68
C SER A 53 -5.47 -3.61 -20.64
N VAL A 54 -5.93 -4.04 -19.46
CA VAL A 54 -5.06 -4.63 -18.44
C VAL A 54 -4.49 -5.95 -18.99
N ASP A 55 -3.17 -6.06 -19.06
CA ASP A 55 -2.48 -7.22 -19.60
C ASP A 55 -1.06 -7.33 -18.98
N ASN A 56 -0.22 -8.20 -19.52
CA ASN A 56 1.15 -8.43 -19.08
C ASN A 56 1.99 -7.15 -18.96
N SER A 57 1.78 -6.17 -19.85
CA SER A 57 2.44 -4.86 -19.74
C SER A 57 2.07 -4.12 -18.45
N THR A 58 0.82 -4.18 -18.02
CA THR A 58 0.34 -3.63 -16.74
C THR A 58 1.00 -4.35 -15.56
N LEU A 59 1.02 -5.68 -15.61
CA LEU A 59 1.62 -6.52 -14.56
C LEU A 59 3.10 -6.20 -14.35
N ASN A 60 3.88 -6.10 -15.43
CA ASN A 60 5.30 -5.76 -15.36
C ASN A 60 5.55 -4.36 -14.78
N ARG A 61 4.74 -3.38 -15.14
CA ARG A 61 4.82 -2.02 -14.58
C ARG A 61 4.50 -2.02 -13.10
N PHE A 62 3.45 -2.72 -12.70
CA PHE A 62 3.05 -2.79 -11.30
C PHE A 62 4.06 -3.55 -10.46
N PHE A 63 4.66 -4.61 -10.99
CA PHE A 63 5.77 -5.30 -10.34
C PHE A 63 6.96 -4.37 -10.09
N SER A 64 7.39 -3.64 -11.11
CA SER A 64 8.54 -2.72 -11.02
C SER A 64 8.27 -1.60 -10.01
N LEU A 65 7.07 -1.00 -10.06
CA LEU A 65 6.67 0.04 -9.13
C LEU A 65 6.51 -0.49 -7.70
N HIS A 66 5.90 -1.65 -7.53
CA HIS A 66 5.75 -2.29 -6.21
C HIS A 66 7.11 -2.61 -5.57
N PHE A 67 8.10 -2.97 -6.38
CA PHE A 67 9.46 -3.18 -5.90
C PHE A 67 10.15 -1.87 -5.48
N VAL A 68 10.01 -0.81 -6.26
CA VAL A 68 10.71 0.48 -6.03
C VAL A 68 10.06 1.33 -4.94
N LEU A 69 8.71 1.38 -4.89
CA LEU A 69 8.00 2.28 -3.98
C LEU A 69 8.31 2.09 -2.49
N PRO A 70 8.52 0.90 -1.94
CA PRO A 70 8.95 0.74 -0.56
C PRO A 70 10.25 1.49 -0.23
N PHE A 71 11.21 1.50 -1.14
CA PHE A 71 12.46 2.27 -0.94
C PHE A 71 12.21 3.78 -0.98
N VAL A 72 11.32 4.24 -1.86
CA VAL A 72 10.88 5.64 -1.89
C VAL A 72 10.19 6.01 -0.58
N ILE A 73 9.32 5.13 -0.05
CA ILE A 73 8.65 5.33 1.25
C ILE A 73 9.68 5.47 2.35
N VAL A 74 10.70 4.61 2.41
CA VAL A 74 11.78 4.71 3.41
C VAL A 74 12.46 6.09 3.32
N GLY A 75 12.79 6.55 2.11
CA GLY A 75 13.37 7.89 1.92
C GLY A 75 12.47 9.01 2.43
N VAL A 76 11.17 8.95 2.12
CA VAL A 76 10.19 9.94 2.59
C VAL A 76 10.00 9.86 4.11
N VAL A 77 10.04 8.68 4.71
CA VAL A 77 10.00 8.50 6.17
C VAL A 77 11.21 9.14 6.84
N ILE A 78 12.41 8.98 6.28
CA ILE A 78 13.60 9.66 6.79
C ILE A 78 13.42 11.19 6.77
N LEU A 79 12.93 11.74 5.67
CA LEU A 79 12.63 13.18 5.57
C LEU A 79 11.54 13.60 6.57
N HIS A 80 10.54 12.77 6.79
CA HIS A 80 9.50 13.02 7.78
C HIS A 80 10.06 13.10 9.21
N LEU A 81 10.97 12.19 9.55
CA LEU A 81 11.65 12.22 10.86
C LEU A 81 12.58 13.42 11.01
N VAL A 82 13.32 13.80 9.96
CA VAL A 82 14.15 15.01 9.95
C VAL A 82 13.30 16.26 10.19
N ALA A 83 12.15 16.36 9.53
CA ALA A 83 11.22 17.46 9.72
C ALA A 83 10.64 17.50 11.13
N LEU A 84 10.30 16.35 11.69
CA LEU A 84 9.82 16.24 13.07
C LEU A 84 10.89 16.70 14.07
N HIS A 85 12.13 16.26 13.90
CA HIS A 85 13.21 16.59 14.82
C HIS A 85 13.63 18.07 14.75
N ARG A 86 13.36 18.73 13.61
CA ARG A 86 13.67 20.18 13.49
C ARG A 86 12.83 21.05 14.40
N PHE A 87 11.57 20.67 14.64
CA PHE A 87 10.61 21.44 15.44
C PHE A 87 10.29 20.78 16.79
N GLY A 88 10.69 19.52 16.95
CA GLY A 88 10.35 18.69 18.11
C GLY A 88 8.90 18.21 18.12
N SER A 89 8.62 17.34 19.07
CA SER A 89 7.26 16.85 19.34
C SER A 89 6.57 17.79 20.31
N ASN A 90 5.29 18.07 20.07
CA ASN A 90 4.45 18.84 20.97
C ASN A 90 3.35 17.93 21.56
N ASN A 91 2.70 18.38 22.64
CA ASN A 91 1.55 17.65 23.19
C ASN A 91 0.29 17.90 22.34
N PRO A 92 -0.69 16.96 22.37
CA PRO A 92 -1.91 17.07 21.55
C PRO A 92 -2.79 18.30 21.86
N ILE A 93 -2.65 18.84 23.07
CA ILE A 93 -3.47 19.97 23.55
C ILE A 93 -2.79 21.31 23.24
N GLY A 94 -1.53 21.31 22.81
CA GLY A 94 -0.79 22.51 22.48
C GLY A 94 -0.38 23.36 23.71
N ILE A 95 -0.30 22.76 24.89
CA ILE A 95 0.12 23.46 26.12
C ILE A 95 1.62 23.66 26.09
N ASP A 96 2.08 24.88 26.31
CA ASP A 96 3.50 25.21 26.34
C ASP A 96 4.21 24.57 27.54
N VAL A 97 5.38 24.00 27.28
CA VAL A 97 6.26 23.45 28.32
C VAL A 97 6.85 24.56 29.14
N LYS A 98 6.60 24.55 30.46
CA LYS A 98 7.06 25.59 31.41
C LYS A 98 8.31 25.20 32.18
N GLY A 99 8.66 23.92 32.18
CA GLY A 99 9.83 23.43 32.89
C GLY A 99 10.10 21.93 32.61
N THR A 100 11.18 21.44 33.19
CA THR A 100 11.59 20.03 33.00
C THR A 100 10.58 19.04 33.57
N GLN A 101 9.78 19.42 34.55
CA GLN A 101 8.70 18.61 35.10
C GLN A 101 7.57 18.31 34.10
N ASP A 102 7.46 19.13 33.03
CA ASP A 102 6.44 18.97 32.00
C ASP A 102 6.95 18.13 30.82
N THR A 103 8.16 17.58 30.95
CA THR A 103 8.80 16.81 29.87
C THR A 103 9.12 15.40 30.32
N LEU A 104 9.15 14.49 29.35
CA LEU A 104 9.66 13.12 29.51
C LEU A 104 10.94 12.98 28.68
N PRO A 105 11.96 12.27 29.19
CA PRO A 105 13.20 12.06 28.42
C PRO A 105 12.90 11.17 27.20
N PHE A 106 13.46 11.54 26.07
CA PHE A 106 13.37 10.70 24.86
C PHE A 106 14.06 9.35 25.10
N ASN A 107 15.29 9.36 25.57
CA ASN A 107 16.01 8.16 25.95
C ASN A 107 16.19 8.10 27.47
N PRO A 108 15.87 6.96 28.14
CA PRO A 108 15.44 5.69 27.57
C PRO A 108 13.93 5.53 27.37
N TYR A 109 13.09 6.45 27.89
CA TYR A 109 11.64 6.23 27.99
C TYR A 109 10.97 5.99 26.64
N TYR A 110 11.05 6.94 25.70
CA TYR A 110 10.42 6.79 24.39
C TYR A 110 11.16 5.79 23.49
N THR A 111 12.47 5.70 23.60
CA THR A 111 13.27 4.70 22.86
C THR A 111 12.81 3.28 23.17
N ILE A 112 12.65 2.93 24.46
CA ILE A 112 12.21 1.59 24.87
C ILE A 112 10.76 1.37 24.44
N LYS A 113 9.89 2.37 24.59
CA LYS A 113 8.48 2.29 24.22
C LYS A 113 8.30 2.07 22.71
N ASP A 114 9.07 2.75 21.89
CA ASP A 114 9.06 2.60 20.44
C ASP A 114 9.58 1.21 20.01
N LEU A 115 10.66 0.75 20.62
CA LEU A 115 11.19 -0.60 20.38
C LEU A 115 10.20 -1.69 20.78
N PHE A 116 9.51 -1.52 21.90
CA PHE A 116 8.45 -2.44 22.31
C PHE A 116 7.31 -2.48 21.29
N GLY A 117 6.80 -1.31 20.88
CA GLY A 117 5.74 -1.21 19.88
C GLY A 117 6.14 -1.83 18.53
N LEU A 118 7.37 -1.56 18.08
CA LEU A 118 7.94 -2.17 16.88
C LEU A 118 8.04 -3.70 17.02
N GLY A 119 8.51 -4.20 18.17
CA GLY A 119 8.60 -5.64 18.44
C GLY A 119 7.23 -6.33 18.38
N VAL A 120 6.21 -5.74 19.00
CA VAL A 120 4.83 -6.26 18.94
C VAL A 120 4.32 -6.27 17.50
N PHE A 121 4.49 -5.17 16.77
CA PHE A 121 4.08 -5.09 15.35
C PHE A 121 4.77 -6.16 14.50
N LEU A 122 6.09 -6.30 14.60
CA LEU A 122 6.85 -7.29 13.83
C LEU A 122 6.46 -8.72 14.18
N THR A 123 6.11 -9.00 15.45
CA THR A 123 5.63 -10.31 15.86
C THR A 123 4.30 -10.65 15.20
N ILE A 124 3.34 -9.72 15.21
CA ILE A 124 2.04 -9.90 14.54
C ILE A 124 2.23 -10.05 13.03
N PHE A 125 3.07 -9.21 12.44
CA PHE A 125 3.38 -9.26 11.01
C PHE A 125 4.01 -10.61 10.62
N ALA A 126 5.02 -11.08 11.38
CA ALA A 126 5.65 -12.37 11.14
C ALA A 126 4.66 -13.53 11.32
N ALA A 127 3.78 -13.46 12.32
CA ALA A 127 2.73 -14.45 12.51
C ALA A 127 1.80 -14.51 11.28
N ALA A 128 1.36 -13.38 10.77
CA ALA A 128 0.52 -13.32 9.56
C ALA A 128 1.23 -13.89 8.33
N VAL A 129 2.51 -13.54 8.12
CA VAL A 129 3.27 -13.97 6.93
C VAL A 129 3.61 -15.46 6.97
N PHE A 130 4.08 -15.97 8.12
CA PHE A 130 4.62 -17.34 8.19
C PHE A 130 3.60 -18.40 8.62
N PHE A 131 2.59 -18.02 9.40
CA PHE A 131 1.63 -18.99 9.92
C PHE A 131 0.23 -18.86 9.30
N PHE A 132 -0.14 -17.67 8.83
CA PHE A 132 -1.48 -17.40 8.29
C PHE A 132 -1.45 -16.65 6.95
N PRO A 133 -0.61 -17.06 5.96
CA PRO A 133 -0.40 -16.28 4.72
C PRO A 133 -1.67 -16.08 3.89
N ASN A 134 -2.62 -17.02 3.96
CA ASN A 134 -3.84 -17.00 3.16
C ASN A 134 -5.07 -16.47 3.90
N PHE A 135 -4.92 -16.11 5.18
CA PHE A 135 -6.06 -15.70 6.02
C PHE A 135 -6.80 -14.47 5.48
N MET A 136 -6.06 -13.52 4.89
CA MET A 136 -6.62 -12.31 4.30
C MET A 136 -6.82 -12.42 2.77
N GLY A 137 -6.54 -13.58 2.18
CA GLY A 137 -6.67 -13.81 0.75
C GLY A 137 -8.11 -14.17 0.36
N HIS A 138 -8.55 -13.69 -0.81
CA HIS A 138 -9.84 -14.11 -1.37
C HIS A 138 -9.68 -15.42 -2.17
N PRO A 139 -10.56 -16.42 -2.01
CA PRO A 139 -10.46 -17.70 -2.71
C PRO A 139 -10.36 -17.58 -4.24
N ASP A 140 -11.07 -16.62 -4.83
CA ASP A 140 -11.08 -16.41 -6.27
C ASP A 140 -9.74 -15.99 -6.86
N ASN A 141 -8.79 -15.52 -6.02
CA ASN A 141 -7.43 -15.23 -6.48
C ASN A 141 -6.58 -16.48 -6.76
N TYR A 142 -7.06 -17.65 -6.34
CA TYR A 142 -6.44 -18.95 -6.65
C TYR A 142 -7.07 -19.62 -7.87
N ILE A 143 -8.14 -19.04 -8.43
CA ILE A 143 -8.79 -19.52 -9.65
C ILE A 143 -8.04 -18.95 -10.85
N CYS A 144 -7.80 -19.79 -11.86
CA CYS A 144 -7.17 -19.38 -13.11
C CYS A 144 -7.91 -18.19 -13.73
N LEU A 145 -7.15 -17.22 -14.22
CA LEU A 145 -7.72 -15.99 -14.79
C LEU A 145 -8.51 -16.32 -16.06
N LEU A 146 -9.78 -15.98 -16.01
CA LEU A 146 -10.69 -15.99 -17.17
C LEU A 146 -10.82 -14.55 -17.66
N TYR A 147 -10.29 -14.25 -18.83
CA TYR A 147 -10.36 -12.92 -19.47
C TYR A 147 -11.75 -12.58 -20.00
N THR A 148 -12.57 -13.59 -20.21
CA THR A 148 -13.97 -13.42 -20.63
C THR A 148 -14.91 -13.88 -19.52
N SER A 149 -16.04 -13.19 -19.35
CA SER A 149 -17.12 -13.74 -18.55
C SER A 149 -17.49 -15.11 -19.12
N PRO A 150 -17.70 -16.15 -18.30
CA PRO A 150 -18.17 -17.41 -18.79
C PRO A 150 -19.44 -17.17 -19.59
N SER A 151 -19.46 -17.66 -20.84
CA SER A 151 -20.65 -17.61 -21.67
C SER A 151 -21.78 -18.33 -20.94
N PRO A 152 -23.05 -17.89 -21.08
CA PRO A 152 -24.19 -18.66 -20.56
C PRO A 152 -24.22 -20.12 -21.02
N ARG A 153 -23.50 -20.46 -22.09
CA ARG A 153 -23.32 -21.83 -22.56
C ARG A 153 -22.28 -22.63 -21.74
N ASP A 154 -21.32 -21.97 -21.11
CA ASP A 154 -20.28 -22.63 -20.32
C ASP A 154 -20.72 -22.92 -18.88
N SER A 155 -21.89 -22.40 -18.48
CA SER A 155 -22.53 -22.61 -17.18
C SER A 155 -23.61 -23.71 -17.18
N SER A 156 -23.84 -24.36 -18.31
CA SER A 156 -24.73 -25.52 -18.35
C SER A 156 -23.98 -26.82 -18.04
N PRO A 157 -24.48 -27.66 -17.12
CA PRO A 157 -23.89 -28.91 -16.76
C PRO A 157 -23.90 -29.92 -17.91
#